data_d3e832ef4275e13ad19882cf3ea8076c
#
_entry.id   d3e832ef4275e13ad19882cf3ea8076c
#
_cell.length_a   1.000
_cell.length_b   1.000
_cell.length_c   1.000
_cell.angle_alpha   90.00
_cell.angle_beta   90.00
_cell.angle_gamma   90.00
#
_symmetry.space_group_name_H-M   'P 1'
#
loop_
_entity.id
_entity.type
_entity.pdbx_description
1 polymer ?
#
loop_
_entity_poly.entity_id
_entity_poly.type
_entity_poly.pdbx_seq_one_letter_code
_entity_poly.pdbx_strand_id
1 'polypeptide(L)'
;GSGDEVLTARLPVMVRPSLPRFLNFGDKAKLPVVIQNQTDEPLNVDVVGQPSGITWLGAAGQSVKVPANDRVEVLFEAQADAVGRAHFRFGAVSGGFSDAATLSLPVYTPASGEAFATYGNIDEDGAIKQPVRRPGDVWPQFGGLDVSLSSTALSELTDAFLYLYEYPFECSEQM
;
A
#
# COMPACT_ATOMS: atom_id res chain seq x y z
N GLY A 1 23.48 -33.78 -37.13
CA GLY A 1 22.23 -33.02 -37.24
C GLY A 1 21.88 -32.43 -35.88
N SER A 2 21.72 -31.12 -35.80
CA SER A 2 21.13 -30.45 -34.64
C SER A 2 19.63 -30.30 -34.90
N GLY A 3 18.77 -30.74 -33.98
CA GLY A 3 17.35 -30.56 -34.03
C GLY A 3 16.95 -29.69 -32.82
N ASP A 4 16.20 -28.59 -33.06
CA ASP A 4 15.63 -27.77 -32.01
C ASP A 4 14.18 -28.19 -31.83
N GLU A 5 13.79 -28.51 -30.59
CA GLU A 5 12.40 -28.82 -30.22
C GLU A 5 11.90 -27.78 -29.22
N VAL A 6 10.72 -27.19 -29.53
CA VAL A 6 10.11 -26.21 -28.67
C VAL A 6 9.18 -26.88 -27.67
N LEU A 7 9.56 -26.88 -26.39
CA LEU A 7 8.71 -27.33 -25.29
C LEU A 7 7.85 -26.15 -24.77
N THR A 8 6.53 -26.26 -24.89
CA THR A 8 5.58 -25.31 -24.33
C THR A 8 4.99 -25.86 -23.03
N ALA A 9 5.36 -25.29 -21.88
CA ALA A 9 4.73 -25.58 -20.60
C ALA A 9 3.53 -24.64 -20.38
N ARG A 10 2.35 -25.20 -20.09
CA ARG A 10 1.14 -24.43 -19.78
C ARG A 10 0.58 -24.88 -18.43
N LEU A 11 0.19 -23.90 -17.60
CA LEU A 11 -0.61 -24.17 -16.40
C LEU A 11 -2.08 -24.29 -16.80
N PRO A 12 -2.79 -25.35 -16.41
CA PRO A 12 -4.20 -25.53 -16.76
C PRO A 12 -5.11 -24.43 -16.24
N VAL A 13 -4.82 -23.90 -15.03
CA VAL A 13 -5.48 -22.75 -14.42
C VAL A 13 -4.43 -21.71 -14.08
N MET A 14 -4.69 -20.44 -14.41
CA MET A 14 -3.81 -19.33 -14.09
C MET A 14 -4.54 -18.19 -13.42
N VAL A 15 -3.90 -17.56 -12.43
CA VAL A 15 -4.37 -16.38 -11.72
C VAL A 15 -3.55 -15.16 -12.18
N ARG A 16 -4.22 -14.17 -12.74
CA ARG A 16 -3.58 -12.94 -13.23
C ARG A 16 -4.27 -11.70 -12.63
N PRO A 17 -3.81 -11.23 -11.47
CA PRO A 17 -4.31 -9.98 -10.92
C PRO A 17 -3.88 -8.79 -11.79
N SER A 18 -4.79 -7.81 -11.96
CA SER A 18 -4.55 -6.57 -12.68
C SER A 18 -4.83 -5.39 -11.74
N LEU A 19 -3.91 -5.17 -10.79
CA LEU A 19 -4.06 -4.13 -9.79
C LEU A 19 -3.68 -2.74 -10.32
N PRO A 20 -4.24 -1.65 -9.77
CA PRO A 20 -3.75 -0.30 -10.03
C PRO A 20 -2.30 -0.15 -9.54
N ARG A 21 -1.61 0.89 -10.02
CA ARG A 21 -0.23 1.16 -9.63
C ARG A 21 -0.11 1.61 -8.18
N PHE A 22 -1.12 2.30 -7.66
CA PHE A 22 -1.22 2.80 -6.29
C PHE A 22 -2.68 3.03 -5.91
N LEU A 23 -2.92 3.23 -4.62
CA LEU A 23 -4.17 3.77 -4.06
C LEU A 23 -3.81 4.94 -3.14
N ASN A 24 -4.79 5.82 -2.88
CA ASN A 24 -4.69 6.78 -1.82
C ASN A 24 -5.46 6.28 -0.59
N PHE A 25 -5.07 6.74 0.59
CA PHE A 25 -5.84 6.53 1.81
C PHE A 25 -7.30 6.96 1.61
N GLY A 26 -8.23 6.09 1.99
CA GLY A 26 -9.67 6.32 1.82
C GLY A 26 -10.26 5.82 0.50
N ASP A 27 -9.44 5.48 -0.51
CA ASP A 27 -9.92 4.98 -1.79
C ASP A 27 -10.68 3.66 -1.63
N LYS A 28 -11.78 3.56 -2.36
CA LYS A 28 -12.51 2.31 -2.60
C LYS A 28 -12.29 1.87 -4.03
N ALA A 29 -11.80 0.66 -4.22
CA ALA A 29 -11.45 0.14 -5.52
C ALA A 29 -12.03 -1.25 -5.75
N LYS A 30 -12.36 -1.55 -7.01
CA LYS A 30 -12.62 -2.91 -7.49
C LYS A 30 -11.34 -3.43 -8.11
N LEU A 31 -10.77 -4.45 -7.52
CA LEU A 31 -9.51 -5.06 -7.93
C LEU A 31 -9.79 -6.25 -8.83
N PRO A 32 -9.50 -6.16 -10.14
CA PRO A 32 -9.75 -7.24 -11.07
C PRO A 32 -8.70 -8.35 -10.97
N VAL A 33 -9.16 -9.58 -10.98
CA VAL A 33 -8.35 -10.79 -11.05
C VAL A 33 -8.87 -11.65 -12.19
N VAL A 34 -8.06 -11.85 -13.21
CA VAL A 34 -8.40 -12.68 -14.35
C VAL A 34 -8.02 -14.14 -14.05
N ILE A 35 -9.00 -15.02 -14.14
CA ILE A 35 -8.81 -16.47 -14.04
C ILE A 35 -8.85 -17.03 -15.46
N GLN A 36 -7.77 -17.67 -15.87
CA GLN A 36 -7.64 -18.26 -17.19
C GLN A 36 -7.66 -19.77 -17.10
N ASN A 37 -8.51 -20.41 -17.92
CA ASN A 37 -8.56 -21.83 -18.13
C ASN A 37 -7.87 -22.17 -19.47
N GLN A 38 -6.85 -23.00 -19.45
CA GLN A 38 -6.12 -23.46 -20.63
C GLN A 38 -6.39 -24.91 -20.97
N THR A 39 -7.47 -25.46 -20.42
CA THR A 39 -7.94 -26.83 -20.75
C THR A 39 -9.04 -26.79 -21.80
N ASP A 40 -9.27 -27.92 -22.46
CA ASP A 40 -10.30 -28.06 -23.47
C ASP A 40 -11.71 -28.27 -22.89
N GLU A 41 -11.85 -28.26 -21.56
CA GLU A 41 -13.12 -28.38 -20.84
C GLU A 41 -13.39 -27.20 -19.93
N PRO A 42 -14.67 -26.79 -19.70
CA PRO A 42 -15.02 -25.76 -18.76
C PRO A 42 -14.71 -26.21 -17.32
N LEU A 43 -14.14 -25.30 -16.52
CA LEU A 43 -13.79 -25.54 -15.12
C LEU A 43 -14.63 -24.69 -14.17
N ASN A 44 -15.01 -25.29 -13.02
CA ASN A 44 -15.48 -24.52 -11.88
C ASN A 44 -14.27 -24.21 -11.01
N VAL A 45 -13.99 -22.93 -10.81
CA VAL A 45 -12.79 -22.46 -10.13
C VAL A 45 -13.19 -21.69 -8.88
N ASP A 46 -12.68 -22.10 -7.73
CA ASP A 46 -12.78 -21.37 -6.48
C ASP A 46 -11.62 -20.39 -6.38
N VAL A 47 -11.94 -19.11 -6.26
CA VAL A 47 -10.96 -18.01 -6.19
C VAL A 47 -11.03 -17.36 -4.82
N VAL A 48 -9.89 -17.17 -4.19
CA VAL A 48 -9.76 -16.52 -2.88
C VAL A 48 -8.75 -15.38 -2.95
N GLY A 49 -9.06 -14.27 -2.27
CA GLY A 49 -8.14 -13.15 -2.06
C GLY A 49 -7.85 -12.92 -0.58
N GLN A 50 -6.57 -12.87 -0.22
CA GLN A 50 -6.10 -12.56 1.13
C GLN A 50 -5.36 -11.21 1.09
N PRO A 51 -5.90 -10.14 1.72
CA PRO A 51 -5.28 -8.83 1.79
C PRO A 51 -4.45 -8.67 3.07
N SER A 52 -3.52 -7.70 3.04
CA SER A 52 -2.85 -7.16 4.22
C SER A 52 -2.58 -5.67 3.97
N GLY A 53 -2.83 -4.80 4.97
CA GLY A 53 -2.72 -3.35 4.84
C GLY A 53 -3.85 -2.69 4.04
N ILE A 54 -4.96 -3.41 3.83
CA ILE A 54 -6.17 -2.97 3.15
C ILE A 54 -7.34 -3.86 3.58
N THR A 55 -8.56 -3.36 3.56
CA THR A 55 -9.76 -4.09 3.99
C THR A 55 -10.63 -4.50 2.80
N TRP A 56 -11.07 -5.77 2.75
CA TRP A 56 -12.13 -6.20 1.83
C TRP A 56 -13.49 -5.65 2.24
N LEU A 57 -14.22 -5.10 1.27
CA LEU A 57 -15.61 -4.64 1.47
C LEU A 57 -16.65 -5.72 1.12
N GLY A 58 -16.23 -6.77 0.45
CA GLY A 58 -17.05 -7.87 0.01
C GLY A 58 -16.50 -9.24 0.41
N ALA A 59 -16.92 -10.28 -0.28
CA ALA A 59 -16.47 -11.64 -0.05
C ALA A 59 -14.99 -11.82 -0.39
N ALA A 60 -14.27 -12.53 0.48
CA ALA A 60 -12.86 -12.89 0.26
C ALA A 60 -12.70 -14.07 -0.73
N GLY A 61 -13.77 -14.75 -1.10
CA GLY A 61 -13.77 -15.88 -2.02
C GLY A 61 -15.01 -15.90 -2.91
N GLN A 62 -14.86 -16.41 -4.13
CA GLN A 62 -15.90 -16.51 -5.14
C GLN A 62 -15.68 -17.79 -5.96
N SER A 63 -16.79 -18.47 -6.35
CA SER A 63 -16.73 -19.59 -7.28
C SER A 63 -17.22 -19.13 -8.65
N VAL A 64 -16.42 -19.38 -9.70
CA VAL A 64 -16.74 -18.97 -11.06
C VAL A 64 -16.57 -20.14 -12.04
N LYS A 65 -17.41 -20.17 -13.06
CA LYS A 65 -17.28 -21.12 -14.16
C LYS A 65 -16.48 -20.46 -15.28
N VAL A 66 -15.32 -21.01 -15.61
CA VAL A 66 -14.44 -20.53 -16.67
C VAL A 66 -14.59 -21.46 -17.88
N PRO A 67 -15.02 -20.97 -19.06
CA PRO A 67 -15.13 -21.80 -20.26
C PRO A 67 -13.79 -22.41 -20.68
N ALA A 68 -13.85 -23.44 -21.53
CA ALA A 68 -12.66 -24.07 -22.11
C ALA A 68 -11.84 -23.06 -22.92
N ASN A 69 -10.53 -23.03 -22.73
CA ASN A 69 -9.59 -22.15 -23.45
C ASN A 69 -9.95 -20.65 -23.38
N ASP A 70 -10.60 -20.22 -22.28
CA ASP A 70 -11.09 -18.86 -22.07
C ASP A 70 -10.74 -18.33 -20.68
N ARG A 71 -11.22 -17.15 -20.34
CA ARG A 71 -10.95 -16.44 -19.10
C ARG A 71 -12.19 -15.74 -18.56
N VAL A 72 -12.24 -15.58 -17.24
CA VAL A 72 -13.28 -14.83 -16.54
C VAL A 72 -12.61 -13.85 -15.58
N GLU A 73 -13.14 -12.64 -15.51
CA GLU A 73 -12.72 -11.64 -14.52
C GLU A 73 -13.53 -11.78 -13.24
N VAL A 74 -12.84 -11.77 -12.11
CA VAL A 74 -13.41 -11.73 -10.76
C VAL A 74 -13.00 -10.41 -10.11
N LEU A 75 -13.94 -9.72 -9.47
CA LEU A 75 -13.70 -8.43 -8.82
C LEU A 75 -13.68 -8.58 -7.31
N PHE A 76 -12.65 -8.05 -6.66
CA PHE A 76 -12.55 -7.91 -5.22
C PHE A 76 -12.69 -6.44 -4.83
N GLU A 77 -13.70 -6.13 -4.01
CA GLU A 77 -13.91 -4.76 -3.53
C GLU A 77 -13.07 -4.51 -2.27
N ALA A 78 -12.28 -3.44 -2.29
CA ALA A 78 -11.35 -3.10 -1.22
C ALA A 78 -11.42 -1.62 -0.86
N GLN A 79 -11.05 -1.31 0.39
CA GLN A 79 -10.87 0.05 0.89
C GLN A 79 -9.47 0.20 1.47
N ALA A 80 -8.76 1.24 1.04
CA ALA A 80 -7.44 1.61 1.56
C ALA A 80 -7.61 2.42 2.85
N ASP A 81 -7.49 1.77 4.00
CA ASP A 81 -7.68 2.33 5.34
C ASP A 81 -6.38 2.51 6.13
N ALA A 82 -5.25 2.18 5.53
CA ALA A 82 -3.93 2.43 6.08
C ALA A 82 -2.97 2.92 4.98
N VAL A 83 -2.10 3.87 5.34
CA VAL A 83 -0.99 4.33 4.48
C VAL A 83 0.18 3.36 4.56
N GLY A 84 0.93 3.22 3.48
CA GLY A 84 2.09 2.36 3.40
C GLY A 84 2.07 1.43 2.20
N ARG A 85 2.08 0.12 2.42
CA ARG A 85 2.07 -0.88 1.36
C ARG A 85 1.00 -1.94 1.62
N ALA A 86 0.06 -2.05 0.70
CA ALA A 86 -0.92 -3.11 0.69
C ALA A 86 -0.34 -4.35 -0.02
N HIS A 87 -0.58 -5.53 0.54
CA HIS A 87 -0.17 -6.81 -0.03
C HIS A 87 -1.40 -7.67 -0.31
N PHE A 88 -1.34 -8.41 -1.39
CA PHE A 88 -2.41 -9.28 -1.85
C PHE A 88 -1.86 -10.64 -2.22
N ARG A 89 -2.55 -11.66 -1.79
CA ARG A 89 -2.34 -13.02 -2.25
C ARG A 89 -3.65 -13.54 -2.83
N PHE A 90 -3.66 -13.86 -4.11
CA PHE A 90 -4.80 -14.47 -4.79
C PHE A 90 -4.47 -15.93 -5.08
N GLY A 91 -5.45 -16.79 -4.85
CA GLY A 91 -5.36 -18.21 -5.17
C GLY A 91 -6.57 -18.66 -5.96
N ALA A 92 -6.39 -19.61 -6.87
CA ALA A 92 -7.45 -20.29 -7.60
C ALA A 92 -7.25 -21.79 -7.56
N VAL A 93 -8.34 -22.53 -7.36
CA VAL A 93 -8.33 -23.98 -7.29
C VAL A 93 -9.49 -24.55 -8.09
N SER A 94 -9.22 -25.60 -8.88
CA SER A 94 -10.24 -26.35 -9.62
C SER A 94 -9.82 -27.82 -9.71
N GLY A 95 -10.49 -28.68 -8.96
CA GLY A 95 -10.15 -30.11 -8.92
C GLY A 95 -8.67 -30.33 -8.52
N GLY A 96 -7.88 -30.90 -9.42
CA GLY A 96 -6.44 -31.14 -9.23
C GLY A 96 -5.53 -29.97 -9.64
N PHE A 97 -6.08 -28.86 -10.13
CA PHE A 97 -5.32 -27.71 -10.62
C PHE A 97 -5.36 -26.55 -9.64
N SER A 98 -4.23 -25.87 -9.46
CA SER A 98 -4.17 -24.67 -8.62
C SER A 98 -3.09 -23.72 -9.11
N ASP A 99 -3.31 -22.41 -8.86
CA ASP A 99 -2.31 -21.37 -9.08
C ASP A 99 -2.49 -20.26 -8.03
N ALA A 100 -1.44 -19.50 -7.79
CA ALA A 100 -1.47 -18.37 -6.86
C ALA A 100 -0.55 -17.25 -7.32
N ALA A 101 -0.97 -16.00 -7.06
CA ALA A 101 -0.19 -14.81 -7.32
C ALA A 101 -0.12 -13.92 -6.08
N THR A 102 1.06 -13.36 -5.82
CA THR A 102 1.28 -12.38 -4.75
C THR A 102 1.75 -11.06 -5.35
N LEU A 103 1.10 -9.96 -4.95
CA LEU A 103 1.41 -8.61 -5.41
C LEU A 103 1.36 -7.64 -4.24
N SER A 104 1.95 -6.47 -4.47
CA SER A 104 1.81 -5.34 -3.54
C SER A 104 1.66 -4.04 -4.31
N LEU A 105 1.00 -3.06 -3.70
CA LEU A 105 0.90 -1.70 -4.21
C LEU A 105 1.09 -0.70 -3.07
N PRO A 106 1.62 0.50 -3.34
CA PRO A 106 1.70 1.57 -2.36
C PRO A 106 0.33 2.22 -2.13
N VAL A 107 0.08 2.62 -0.88
CA VAL A 107 -1.06 3.44 -0.48
C VAL A 107 -0.51 4.75 0.05
N TYR A 108 -0.82 5.84 -0.64
CA TYR A 108 -0.30 7.17 -0.33
C TYR A 108 -1.27 7.99 0.51
N THR A 109 -0.73 8.97 1.23
CA THR A 109 -1.54 10.03 1.84
C THR A 109 -1.95 11.01 0.75
N PRO A 110 -3.25 11.38 0.62
CA PRO A 110 -3.71 12.30 -0.42
C PRO A 110 -3.39 13.79 -0.13
N ALA A 111 -2.63 14.07 0.91
CA ALA A 111 -2.28 15.42 1.37
C ALA A 111 -0.80 15.50 1.76
N SER A 112 -0.23 16.70 1.68
CA SER A 112 1.10 17.01 2.21
C SER A 112 1.05 17.26 3.72
N GLY A 113 2.16 16.98 4.41
CA GLY A 113 2.36 17.35 5.81
C GLY A 113 2.73 18.83 5.92
N GLU A 114 2.15 19.52 6.91
CA GLU A 114 2.57 20.86 7.34
C GLU A 114 2.97 20.79 8.81
N ALA A 115 4.08 21.48 9.15
CA ALA A 115 4.56 21.59 10.52
C ALA A 115 4.56 23.05 10.96
N PHE A 116 4.01 23.29 12.14
CA PHE A 116 4.04 24.60 12.80
C PHE A 116 4.77 24.43 14.12
N ALA A 117 5.80 25.24 14.33
CA ALA A 117 6.57 25.24 15.57
C ALA A 117 6.36 26.53 16.34
N THR A 118 6.36 26.44 17.65
CA THR A 118 6.39 27.57 18.56
C THR A 118 7.42 27.31 19.66
N TYR A 119 8.19 28.32 20.01
CA TYR A 119 9.30 28.21 20.95
C TYR A 119 9.07 29.13 22.12
N GLY A 120 9.69 28.83 23.25
CA GLY A 120 9.67 29.69 24.42
C GLY A 120 10.67 29.24 25.45
N ASN A 121 11.18 30.19 26.22
CA ASN A 121 12.10 29.94 27.33
C ASN A 121 11.36 30.07 28.66
N ILE A 122 11.70 29.22 29.60
CA ILE A 122 11.21 29.27 30.97
C ILE A 122 12.35 29.79 31.84
N ASP A 123 12.17 30.96 32.44
CA ASP A 123 13.10 31.50 33.42
C ASP A 123 12.98 30.76 34.77
N GLU A 124 13.95 30.96 35.65
CA GLU A 124 13.93 30.34 36.98
C GLU A 124 12.60 30.56 37.67
N ASP A 125 11.97 29.47 38.14
CA ASP A 125 10.64 29.43 38.80
C ASP A 125 9.45 29.90 37.96
N GLY A 126 9.60 30.05 36.63
CA GLY A 126 8.59 30.51 35.73
C GLY A 126 7.76 29.38 35.10
N ALA A 127 6.68 29.77 34.39
CA ALA A 127 5.90 28.93 33.54
C ALA A 127 5.52 29.67 32.25
N ILE A 128 5.58 28.99 31.12
CA ILE A 128 5.14 29.53 29.84
C ILE A 128 3.88 28.80 29.34
N LYS A 129 2.93 29.55 28.79
CA LYS A 129 1.75 29.02 28.12
C LYS A 129 1.89 29.25 26.63
N GLN A 130 2.05 28.16 25.89
CA GLN A 130 2.08 28.18 24.43
C GLN A 130 0.72 27.80 23.88
N PRO A 131 -0.02 28.72 23.22
CA PRO A 131 -1.31 28.36 22.62
C PRO A 131 -1.09 27.51 21.39
N VAL A 132 -1.66 26.31 21.39
CA VAL A 132 -1.67 25.40 20.24
C VAL A 132 -3.08 25.31 19.69
N ARG A 133 -3.24 25.62 18.42
CA ARG A 133 -4.52 25.52 17.72
C ARG A 133 -4.48 24.37 16.71
N ARG A 134 -5.35 23.39 16.91
CA ARG A 134 -5.52 22.31 15.93
C ARG A 134 -6.14 22.91 14.65
N PRO A 135 -5.53 22.68 13.46
CA PRO A 135 -6.16 23.03 12.19
C PRO A 135 -7.48 22.28 11.97
N GLY A 136 -8.45 22.90 11.30
CA GLY A 136 -9.78 22.31 11.04
C GLY A 136 -9.78 21.26 9.94
N ASP A 137 -9.02 21.51 8.88
CA ASP A 137 -9.03 20.72 7.64
C ASP A 137 -7.83 19.76 7.56
N VAL A 138 -7.69 18.91 8.58
CA VAL A 138 -6.62 17.93 8.65
C VAL A 138 -7.14 16.51 8.84
N TRP A 139 -6.39 15.53 8.36
CA TRP A 139 -6.61 14.13 8.62
C TRP A 139 -6.07 13.79 10.03
N PRO A 140 -6.93 13.60 11.06
CA PRO A 140 -6.49 13.53 12.46
C PRO A 140 -5.66 12.28 12.78
N GLN A 141 -5.68 11.28 11.90
CA GLN A 141 -4.89 10.06 12.03
C GLN A 141 -3.44 10.22 11.55
N PHE A 142 -3.12 11.34 10.88
CA PHE A 142 -1.76 11.67 10.44
C PHE A 142 -1.28 12.93 11.15
N GLY A 143 -0.10 12.84 11.77
CA GLY A 143 0.48 13.91 12.54
C GLY A 143 0.17 13.83 14.04
N GLY A 144 0.55 14.85 14.76
CA GLY A 144 0.43 14.93 16.22
C GLY A 144 0.95 16.24 16.76
N LEU A 145 1.03 16.34 18.07
CA LEU A 145 1.72 17.42 18.79
C LEU A 145 2.98 16.83 19.43
N ASP A 146 4.13 17.32 18.97
CA ASP A 146 5.42 17.02 19.60
C ASP A 146 5.81 18.15 20.54
N VAL A 147 6.19 17.80 21.77
CA VAL A 147 6.65 18.75 22.77
C VAL A 147 8.04 18.34 23.23
N SER A 148 9.00 19.19 22.92
CA SER A 148 10.40 18.99 23.36
C SER A 148 10.76 19.99 24.45
N LEU A 149 11.35 19.50 25.54
CA LEU A 149 11.86 20.30 26.64
C LEU A 149 13.37 20.06 26.76
N SER A 150 14.13 21.14 26.86
CA SER A 150 15.58 21.05 27.03
C SER A 150 16.05 22.06 28.07
N SER A 151 17.04 21.67 28.83
CA SER A 151 17.76 22.58 29.75
C SER A 151 18.88 23.37 29.07
N THR A 152 19.13 23.17 27.76
CA THR A 152 20.18 23.85 27.00
C THR A 152 19.66 24.22 25.60
N ALA A 153 20.15 25.35 25.07
CA ALA A 153 19.88 25.78 23.70
C ALA A 153 20.50 24.85 22.63
N LEU A 154 21.30 23.88 23.02
CA LEU A 154 21.91 22.91 22.09
C LEU A 154 20.87 21.97 21.43
N SER A 155 19.69 21.79 22.02
CA SER A 155 18.64 21.02 21.41
C SER A 155 18.12 21.62 20.08
N GLU A 156 18.14 22.96 19.96
CA GLU A 156 17.75 23.66 18.72
C GLU A 156 18.73 23.37 17.57
N LEU A 157 20.02 23.20 17.91
CA LEU A 157 21.04 22.81 16.92
C LEU A 157 20.88 21.37 16.44
N THR A 158 20.32 20.48 17.28
CA THR A 158 20.09 19.07 16.92
C THR A 158 19.07 18.97 15.79
N ASP A 159 17.96 19.70 15.89
CA ASP A 159 16.92 19.70 14.87
C ASP A 159 17.41 20.28 13.54
N ALA A 160 18.19 21.37 13.62
CA ALA A 160 18.84 21.97 12.45
C ALA A 160 19.85 21.00 11.80
N PHE A 161 20.63 20.29 12.61
CA PHE A 161 21.58 19.30 12.11
C PHE A 161 20.88 18.11 11.44
N LEU A 162 19.82 17.57 12.05
CA LEU A 162 19.03 16.48 11.47
C LEU A 162 18.39 16.91 10.14
N TYR A 163 17.84 18.13 10.09
CA TYR A 163 17.31 18.67 8.84
C TYR A 163 18.36 18.74 7.74
N LEU A 164 19.56 19.22 8.04
CA LEU A 164 20.65 19.29 7.07
C LEU A 164 21.17 17.91 6.67
N TYR A 165 21.22 16.97 7.60
CA TYR A 165 21.69 15.61 7.35
C TYR A 165 20.71 14.81 6.47
N GLU A 166 19.40 15.01 6.64
CA GLU A 166 18.35 14.34 5.87
C GLU A 166 17.93 15.13 4.62
N TYR A 167 18.58 16.26 4.33
CA TYR A 167 18.20 17.12 3.22
C TYR A 167 18.37 16.40 1.87
N PRO A 168 17.25 16.13 1.12
CA PRO A 168 17.30 15.26 -0.06
C PRO A 168 17.78 15.96 -1.33
N PHE A 169 18.04 17.28 -1.27
CA PHE A 169 18.37 18.10 -2.44
C PHE A 169 19.82 18.57 -2.38
N GLU A 170 20.76 17.61 -2.40
CA GLU A 170 22.19 17.93 -2.49
C GLU A 170 22.54 18.43 -3.90
N CYS A 171 23.09 19.61 -3.99
CA CYS A 171 23.69 20.10 -5.23
C CYS A 171 25.23 20.13 -5.10
N SER A 172 25.91 20.15 -6.25
CA SER A 172 27.39 20.10 -6.32
C SER A 172 28.12 21.27 -5.62
N GLU A 173 27.39 22.32 -5.24
CA GLU A 173 27.93 23.47 -4.51
C GLU A 173 27.84 23.31 -2.98
N GLN A 174 27.15 22.25 -2.51
CA GLN A 174 26.89 21.97 -1.08
C GLN A 174 27.69 20.77 -0.55
N MET A 175 28.45 20.11 -1.42
CA MET A 175 29.35 19.00 -1.05
C MET A 175 30.75 19.50 -0.68
#